data_fe31b5fa95bea9e84965a4ea3e945a79
#
_entry.id   fe31b5fa95bea9e84965a4ea3e945a79
#
_cell.length_a   1.000
_cell.length_b   1.000
_cell.length_c   1.000
_cell.angle_alpha   90.00
_cell.angle_beta   90.00
_cell.angle_gamma   90.00
#
_symmetry.space_group_name_H-M   'P 1'
#
loop_
_entity.id
_entity.type
_entity.pdbx_description
1 polymer ?
#
loop_
_entity_poly.entity_id
_entity_poly.type
_entity_poly.pdbx_seq_one_letter_code
_entity_poly.pdbx_strand_id
1 'polypeptide(L)'
;PGHSLMPATADNPEGYWEDAPLVGLDDALLRTLGLRWDSLPPPPSGWRTLPIVRRFAADAARVVAEEWGPARFAVVKDPRLCRLLPLWVDAFTAAGFDASCVLMARRPQEVAASLARRDQFAPEKSLALWCAHLVEAERDSRGLPRTFVAYDRLLAEPAATLDRLCRDASFPLQPDAEQ
;
A
#
# COMPACT_ATOMS: atom_id res chain seq x y z
N PRO A 1 8.40 9.29 14.19
CA PRO A 1 8.77 7.94 14.26
C PRO A 1 9.85 7.67 13.27
N GLY A 2 10.90 7.06 13.78
CA GLY A 2 12.16 7.00 13.17
C GLY A 2 12.23 5.96 12.13
N HIS A 3 12.15 5.93 11.07
CA HIS A 3 11.75 4.92 10.28
C HIS A 3 12.61 4.82 9.07
N SER A 4 12.91 3.63 8.77
CA SER A 4 13.65 3.15 7.62
C SER A 4 12.87 3.39 6.34
N LEU A 5 12.54 4.65 6.03
CA LEU A 5 11.87 4.96 4.78
C LEU A 5 12.80 4.73 3.59
N MET A 6 12.22 4.31 2.49
CA MET A 6 12.94 4.20 1.22
C MET A 6 13.55 5.56 0.83
N PRO A 7 14.83 5.61 0.48
CA PRO A 7 15.50 6.87 0.14
C PRO A 7 14.91 7.49 -1.13
N ALA A 8 15.01 8.81 -1.22
CA ALA A 8 14.75 9.53 -2.46
C ALA A 8 15.71 9.08 -3.58
N THR A 9 15.21 9.12 -4.81
CA THR A 9 15.99 8.79 -6.01
C THR A 9 15.85 9.90 -7.05
N ALA A 10 16.62 9.83 -8.11
CA ALA A 10 16.57 10.86 -9.16
C ALA A 10 15.21 10.94 -9.87
N ASP A 11 14.48 9.81 -9.94
CA ASP A 11 13.12 9.73 -10.51
C ASP A 11 12.02 10.09 -9.51
N ASN A 12 12.35 10.14 -8.20
CA ASN A 12 11.44 10.56 -7.14
C ASN A 12 12.21 11.34 -6.04
N PRO A 13 12.54 12.61 -6.29
CA PRO A 13 13.32 13.43 -5.36
C PRO A 13 12.60 13.75 -4.04
N GLU A 14 11.27 13.68 -4.02
CA GLU A 14 10.45 13.86 -2.82
C GLU A 14 10.44 12.61 -1.91
N GLY A 15 11.03 11.48 -2.36
CA GLY A 15 11.03 10.21 -1.65
C GLY A 15 9.79 9.36 -1.91
N TYR A 16 9.88 8.10 -1.55
CA TYR A 16 8.79 7.13 -1.80
C TYR A 16 7.79 7.07 -0.66
N TRP A 17 8.19 7.46 0.55
CA TRP A 17 7.36 7.36 1.76
C TRP A 17 6.89 5.93 2.04
N GLU A 18 7.70 4.97 1.66
CA GLU A 18 7.51 3.54 1.84
C GLU A 18 8.49 3.05 2.91
N ASP A 19 8.03 2.18 3.79
CA ASP A 19 8.86 1.56 4.82
C ASP A 19 9.77 0.51 4.18
N ALA A 20 11.08 0.63 4.34
CA ALA A 20 12.05 -0.23 3.65
C ALA A 20 11.99 -1.70 4.12
N PRO A 21 11.88 -2.03 5.42
CA PRO A 21 11.61 -3.38 5.89
C PRO A 21 10.36 -4.02 5.27
N LEU A 22 9.26 -3.28 5.21
CA LEU A 22 8.00 -3.73 4.59
C LEU A 22 8.20 -4.00 3.10
N VAL A 23 8.76 -3.05 2.36
CA VAL A 23 9.08 -3.21 0.93
C VAL A 23 9.97 -4.42 0.68
N GLY A 24 11.01 -4.61 1.50
CA GLY A 24 11.92 -5.75 1.38
C GLY A 24 11.21 -7.09 1.56
N LEU A 25 10.29 -7.16 2.53
CA LEU A 25 9.50 -8.35 2.80
C LEU A 25 8.51 -8.64 1.66
N ASP A 26 7.83 -7.62 1.16
CA ASP A 26 6.88 -7.73 0.05
C ASP A 26 7.56 -8.20 -1.23
N ASP A 27 8.71 -7.64 -1.57
CA ASP A 27 9.50 -8.07 -2.72
C ASP A 27 10.00 -9.50 -2.59
N ALA A 28 10.41 -9.92 -1.38
CA ALA A 28 10.84 -11.29 -1.12
C ALA A 28 9.67 -12.28 -1.24
N LEU A 29 8.49 -11.93 -0.70
CA LEU A 29 7.29 -12.75 -0.82
C LEU A 29 6.82 -12.87 -2.27
N LEU A 30 6.74 -11.76 -2.99
CA LEU A 30 6.37 -11.77 -4.42
C LEU A 30 7.31 -12.67 -5.21
N ARG A 31 8.64 -12.52 -5.03
CA ARG A 31 9.62 -13.40 -5.70
C ARG A 31 9.42 -14.89 -5.36
N THR A 32 9.11 -15.19 -4.10
CA THR A 32 8.85 -16.57 -3.66
C THR A 32 7.60 -17.15 -4.33
N LEU A 33 6.62 -16.31 -4.64
CA LEU A 33 5.42 -16.66 -5.39
C LEU A 33 5.63 -16.66 -6.92
N GLY A 34 6.86 -16.42 -7.40
CA GLY A 34 7.19 -16.32 -8.82
C GLY A 34 6.73 -15.02 -9.47
N LEU A 35 6.53 -13.98 -8.66
CA LEU A 35 5.99 -12.68 -9.07
C LEU A 35 6.99 -11.55 -8.77
N ARG A 36 6.65 -10.39 -9.30
CA ARG A 36 7.26 -9.09 -9.01
C ARG A 36 6.12 -8.07 -8.86
N TRP A 37 6.44 -6.88 -8.35
CA TRP A 37 5.46 -5.79 -8.26
C TRP A 37 4.78 -5.46 -9.60
N ASP A 38 5.52 -5.63 -10.71
CA ASP A 38 5.08 -5.35 -12.09
C ASP A 38 4.58 -6.59 -12.86
N SER A 39 4.33 -7.68 -12.18
CA SER A 39 3.70 -8.88 -12.78
C SER A 39 2.22 -8.64 -13.01
N LEU A 40 1.69 -9.08 -14.17
CA LEU A 40 0.26 -8.99 -14.47
C LEU A 40 -0.57 -10.07 -13.75
N PRO A 41 -0.13 -11.33 -13.67
CA PRO A 41 -0.88 -12.34 -12.94
C PRO A 41 -1.01 -12.00 -11.46
N PRO A 42 -2.18 -12.28 -10.84
CA PRO A 42 -2.35 -12.15 -9.40
C PRO A 42 -1.53 -13.21 -8.64
N PRO A 43 -1.33 -13.06 -7.33
CA PRO A 43 -0.83 -14.13 -6.49
C PRO A 43 -1.68 -15.40 -6.67
N PRO A 44 -1.05 -16.60 -6.66
CA PRO A 44 -1.76 -17.85 -6.87
C PRO A 44 -2.92 -18.04 -5.89
N SER A 45 -4.03 -18.63 -6.34
CA SER A 45 -5.14 -18.93 -5.44
C SER A 45 -4.65 -19.72 -4.22
N GLY A 46 -5.09 -19.33 -3.03
CA GLY A 46 -4.67 -19.99 -1.79
C GLY A 46 -3.23 -19.71 -1.35
N TRP A 47 -2.53 -18.76 -1.94
CA TRP A 47 -1.13 -18.45 -1.60
C TRP A 47 -0.88 -18.24 -0.10
N ARG A 48 -1.85 -17.68 0.64
CA ARG A 48 -1.75 -17.45 2.09
C ARG A 48 -1.60 -18.74 2.90
N THR A 49 -2.09 -19.87 2.39
CA THR A 49 -2.04 -21.16 3.09
C THR A 49 -0.76 -21.95 2.80
N LEU A 50 0.09 -21.48 1.89
CA LEU A 50 1.36 -22.12 1.57
C LEU A 50 2.29 -22.14 2.79
N PRO A 51 2.95 -23.28 3.11
CA PRO A 51 3.84 -23.36 4.27
C PRO A 51 4.93 -22.29 4.31
N ILE A 52 5.47 -21.93 3.14
CA ILE A 52 6.49 -20.89 3.04
C ILE A 52 5.95 -19.50 3.46
N VAL A 53 4.69 -19.21 3.20
CA VAL A 53 4.06 -17.92 3.53
C VAL A 53 3.88 -17.74 5.04
N ARG A 54 3.81 -18.82 5.82
CA ARG A 54 3.79 -18.73 7.30
C ARG A 54 5.04 -18.07 7.88
N ARG A 55 6.18 -18.24 7.22
CA ARG A 55 7.44 -17.58 7.62
C ARG A 55 7.33 -16.07 7.34
N PHE A 56 6.81 -15.70 6.18
CA PHE A 56 6.56 -14.29 5.85
C PHE A 56 5.54 -13.65 6.79
N ALA A 57 4.51 -14.38 7.23
CA ALA A 57 3.56 -13.89 8.23
C ALA A 57 4.23 -13.59 9.58
N ALA A 58 5.14 -14.46 10.03
CA ALA A 58 5.92 -14.21 11.25
C ALA A 58 6.87 -13.01 11.10
N ASP A 59 7.54 -12.90 9.94
CA ASP A 59 8.40 -11.75 9.63
C ASP A 59 7.60 -10.45 9.54
N ALA A 60 6.41 -10.45 8.94
CA ALA A 60 5.52 -9.30 8.88
C ALA A 60 5.10 -8.85 10.30
N ALA A 61 4.72 -9.79 11.16
CA ALA A 61 4.39 -9.48 12.56
C ALA A 61 5.58 -8.85 13.30
N ARG A 62 6.81 -9.34 13.05
CA ARG A 62 8.03 -8.75 13.60
C ARG A 62 8.27 -7.33 13.09
N VAL A 63 8.15 -7.10 11.78
CA VAL A 63 8.26 -5.75 11.18
C VAL A 63 7.25 -4.80 11.81
N VAL A 64 5.99 -5.22 11.95
CA VAL A 64 4.95 -4.38 12.59
C VAL A 64 5.34 -4.04 14.02
N ALA A 65 5.83 -4.99 14.80
CA ALA A 65 6.24 -4.75 16.19
C ALA A 65 7.44 -3.81 16.30
N GLU A 66 8.42 -3.96 15.43
CA GLU A 66 9.65 -3.15 15.41
C GLU A 66 9.39 -1.71 14.94
N GLU A 67 8.63 -1.54 13.86
CA GLU A 67 8.42 -0.23 13.24
C GLU A 67 7.27 0.57 13.89
N TRP A 68 6.20 -0.09 14.33
CA TRP A 68 4.98 0.59 14.81
C TRP A 68 4.50 0.16 16.20
N GLY A 69 5.17 -0.81 16.86
CA GLY A 69 4.70 -1.39 18.13
C GLY A 69 4.23 -0.39 19.19
N PRO A 70 4.93 0.74 19.44
CA PRO A 70 4.50 1.73 20.45
C PRO A 70 3.49 2.76 19.88
N ALA A 71 3.20 2.75 18.60
CA ALA A 71 2.36 3.76 17.97
C ALA A 71 0.87 3.52 18.26
N ARG A 72 0.14 4.59 18.53
CA ARG A 72 -1.33 4.55 18.64
C ARG A 72 -2.02 4.60 17.28
N PHE A 73 -1.32 5.09 16.27
CA PHE A 73 -1.80 5.24 14.90
C PHE A 73 -0.61 5.12 13.94
N ALA A 74 -0.81 4.41 12.85
CA ALA A 74 0.18 4.25 11.80
C ALA A 74 -0.45 4.43 10.41
N VAL A 75 0.25 5.09 9.52
CA VAL A 75 -0.09 5.15 8.09
C VAL A 75 1.00 4.41 7.33
N VAL A 76 0.60 3.44 6.56
CA VAL A 76 1.50 2.60 5.76
C VAL A 76 1.16 2.75 4.30
N LYS A 77 2.16 3.01 3.49
CA LYS A 77 2.02 3.18 2.04
C LYS A 77 3.05 2.33 1.31
N ASP A 78 2.57 1.38 0.53
CA ASP A 78 3.35 0.62 -0.44
C ASP A 78 2.43 0.18 -1.59
N PRO A 79 2.81 0.38 -2.87
CA PRO A 79 2.03 -0.12 -4.00
C PRO A 79 1.81 -1.63 -4.00
N ARG A 80 2.71 -2.42 -3.37
CA ARG A 80 2.61 -3.88 -3.27
C ARG A 80 1.49 -4.32 -2.34
N LEU A 81 1.06 -3.45 -1.42
CA LEU A 81 -0.12 -3.70 -0.57
C LEU A 81 -1.38 -3.97 -1.39
N CYS A 82 -1.48 -3.44 -2.61
CA CYS A 82 -2.58 -3.79 -3.51
C CYS A 82 -2.69 -5.31 -3.74
N ARG A 83 -1.60 -6.04 -3.64
CA ARG A 83 -1.49 -7.47 -3.93
C ARG A 83 -1.35 -8.36 -2.68
N LEU A 84 -0.79 -7.81 -1.61
CA LEU A 84 -0.41 -8.54 -0.40
C LEU A 84 -1.17 -8.05 0.85
N LEU A 85 -2.21 -7.22 0.67
CA LEU A 85 -2.99 -6.63 1.75
C LEU A 85 -3.41 -7.63 2.85
N PRO A 86 -3.92 -8.84 2.53
CA PRO A 86 -4.35 -9.75 3.58
C PRO A 86 -3.26 -10.18 4.55
N LEU A 87 -2.00 -10.28 4.10
CA LEU A 87 -0.87 -10.60 4.98
C LEU A 87 -0.65 -9.50 6.03
N TRP A 88 -0.67 -8.26 5.58
CA TRP A 88 -0.42 -7.11 6.43
C TRP A 88 -1.57 -6.80 7.36
N VAL A 89 -2.81 -6.97 6.90
CA VAL A 89 -4.00 -6.87 7.77
C VAL A 89 -3.90 -7.87 8.92
N ASP A 90 -3.54 -9.12 8.63
CA ASP A 90 -3.36 -10.15 9.67
C ASP A 90 -2.23 -9.76 10.64
N ALA A 91 -1.09 -9.23 10.14
CA ALA A 91 0.04 -8.82 10.97
C ALA A 91 -0.28 -7.62 11.87
N PHE A 92 -0.93 -6.58 11.34
CA PHE A 92 -1.36 -5.41 12.11
C PHE A 92 -2.43 -5.77 13.13
N THR A 93 -3.41 -6.60 12.75
CA THR A 93 -4.45 -7.08 13.68
C THR A 93 -3.85 -7.89 14.83
N ALA A 94 -2.88 -8.75 14.54
CA ALA A 94 -2.17 -9.51 15.58
C ALA A 94 -1.38 -8.60 16.54
N ALA A 95 -0.95 -7.43 16.08
CA ALA A 95 -0.29 -6.41 16.89
C ALA A 95 -1.27 -5.46 17.61
N GLY A 96 -2.58 -5.67 17.48
CA GLY A 96 -3.62 -4.88 18.17
C GLY A 96 -4.07 -3.63 17.42
N PHE A 97 -3.74 -3.48 16.13
CA PHE A 97 -4.23 -2.39 15.31
C PHE A 97 -5.53 -2.76 14.60
N ASP A 98 -6.45 -1.81 14.53
CA ASP A 98 -7.61 -1.88 13.66
C ASP A 98 -7.24 -1.33 12.28
N ALA A 99 -7.30 -2.19 11.25
CA ALA A 99 -6.92 -1.82 9.90
C ALA A 99 -8.06 -1.13 9.15
N SER A 100 -7.75 -0.02 8.50
CA SER A 100 -8.62 0.68 7.55
C SER A 100 -7.86 0.94 6.26
N CYS A 101 -8.55 0.97 5.12
CA CYS A 101 -7.91 1.12 3.82
C CYS A 101 -8.28 2.43 3.12
N VAL A 102 -7.27 3.12 2.61
CA VAL A 102 -7.45 4.22 1.66
C VAL A 102 -7.01 3.74 0.28
N LEU A 103 -7.96 3.60 -0.63
CA LEU A 103 -7.69 3.22 -2.01
C LEU A 103 -7.50 4.49 -2.85
N MET A 104 -6.25 4.79 -3.15
CA MET A 104 -5.88 5.95 -3.95
C MET A 104 -5.99 5.62 -5.43
N ALA A 105 -6.90 6.28 -6.14
CA ALA A 105 -7.07 6.14 -7.58
C ALA A 105 -6.50 7.35 -8.32
N ARG A 106 -5.60 7.10 -9.25
CA ARG A 106 -5.06 8.10 -10.17
C ARG A 106 -5.53 7.77 -11.59
N ARG A 107 -5.62 8.79 -12.45
CA ARG A 107 -6.03 8.59 -13.86
C ARG A 107 -5.08 7.60 -14.55
N PRO A 108 -5.60 6.56 -15.22
CA PRO A 108 -4.77 5.52 -15.81
C PRO A 108 -3.74 6.03 -16.82
N GLN A 109 -4.10 7.08 -17.58
CA GLN A 109 -3.20 7.70 -18.55
C GLN A 109 -1.99 8.38 -17.88
N GLU A 110 -2.19 9.00 -16.71
CA GLU A 110 -1.11 9.62 -15.94
C GLU A 110 -0.18 8.58 -15.34
N VAL A 111 -0.75 7.45 -14.85
CA VAL A 111 0.04 6.32 -14.35
C VAL A 111 0.83 5.71 -15.49
N ALA A 112 0.22 5.49 -16.66
CA ALA A 112 0.91 4.96 -17.83
C ALA A 112 2.07 5.88 -18.28
N ALA A 113 1.84 7.18 -18.34
CA ALA A 113 2.89 8.15 -18.67
C ALA A 113 4.03 8.17 -17.64
N SER A 114 3.72 7.97 -16.35
CA SER A 114 4.73 7.88 -15.29
C SER A 114 5.58 6.62 -15.43
N LEU A 115 4.97 5.45 -15.62
CA LEU A 115 5.64 4.16 -15.80
C LEU A 115 6.45 4.12 -17.11
N ALA A 116 5.97 4.76 -18.16
CA ALA A 116 6.74 4.90 -19.40
C ALA A 116 8.05 5.68 -19.20
N ARG A 117 8.00 6.77 -18.39
CA ARG A 117 9.21 7.57 -18.10
C ARG A 117 10.19 6.84 -17.19
N ARG A 118 9.70 6.18 -16.14
CA ARG A 118 10.53 5.56 -15.10
C ARG A 118 11.04 4.18 -15.52
N ASP A 119 10.13 3.33 -16.01
CA ASP A 119 10.39 1.91 -16.23
C ASP A 119 10.37 1.53 -17.72
N GLN A 120 10.14 2.50 -18.61
CA GLN A 120 10.03 2.30 -20.07
C GLN A 120 8.95 1.26 -20.46
N PHE A 121 7.88 1.15 -19.66
CA PHE A 121 6.79 0.22 -19.95
C PHE A 121 5.92 0.73 -21.10
N ALA A 122 5.48 -0.22 -21.94
CA ALA A 122 4.47 0.03 -22.94
C ALA A 122 3.15 0.46 -22.27
N PRO A 123 2.36 1.34 -22.93
CA PRO A 123 1.08 1.82 -22.38
C PRO A 123 0.13 0.68 -21.99
N GLU A 124 0.07 -0.36 -22.81
CA GLU A 124 -0.80 -1.53 -22.58
C GLU A 124 -0.43 -2.27 -21.28
N LYS A 125 0.87 -2.49 -21.03
CA LYS A 125 1.35 -3.08 -19.78
C LYS A 125 1.00 -2.18 -18.60
N SER A 126 1.21 -0.89 -18.74
CA SER A 126 0.95 0.09 -17.66
C SER A 126 -0.53 0.15 -17.29
N LEU A 127 -1.42 0.17 -18.29
CA LEU A 127 -2.87 0.15 -18.08
C LEU A 127 -3.35 -1.17 -17.45
N ALA A 128 -2.80 -2.29 -17.91
CA ALA A 128 -3.10 -3.60 -17.33
C ALA A 128 -2.65 -3.71 -15.87
N LEU A 129 -1.47 -3.20 -15.53
CA LEU A 129 -0.98 -3.11 -14.14
C LEU A 129 -1.87 -2.24 -13.28
N TRP A 130 -2.23 -1.05 -13.76
CA TRP A 130 -3.14 -0.14 -13.06
C TRP A 130 -4.46 -0.85 -12.73
N CYS A 131 -5.06 -1.52 -13.72
CA CYS A 131 -6.30 -2.26 -13.54
C CYS A 131 -6.14 -3.41 -12.54
N ALA A 132 -5.08 -4.24 -12.69
CA ALA A 132 -4.83 -5.37 -11.82
C ALA A 132 -4.67 -4.94 -10.34
N HIS A 133 -3.86 -3.90 -10.08
CA HIS A 133 -3.65 -3.39 -8.72
C HIS A 133 -4.93 -2.85 -8.10
N LEU A 134 -5.74 -2.08 -8.84
CA LEU A 134 -7.00 -1.57 -8.31
C LEU A 134 -8.02 -2.68 -8.02
N VAL A 135 -8.14 -3.66 -8.91
CA VAL A 135 -9.07 -4.79 -8.73
C VAL A 135 -8.65 -5.65 -7.54
N GLU A 136 -7.36 -5.92 -7.39
CA GLU A 136 -6.84 -6.70 -6.27
C GLU A 136 -7.03 -5.93 -4.94
N ALA A 137 -6.68 -4.65 -4.89
CA ALA A 137 -6.87 -3.81 -3.72
C ALA A 137 -8.35 -3.69 -3.33
N GLU A 138 -9.24 -3.51 -4.30
CA GLU A 138 -10.69 -3.45 -4.06
C GLU A 138 -11.21 -4.77 -3.51
N ARG A 139 -10.81 -5.89 -4.11
CA ARG A 139 -11.22 -7.23 -3.67
C ARG A 139 -10.77 -7.52 -2.24
N ASP A 140 -9.48 -7.28 -1.97
CA ASP A 140 -8.85 -7.71 -0.72
C ASP A 140 -9.12 -6.76 0.45
N SER A 141 -9.62 -5.55 0.18
CA SER A 141 -10.10 -4.62 1.20
C SER A 141 -11.59 -4.75 1.52
N ARG A 142 -12.33 -5.65 0.85
CA ARG A 142 -13.74 -5.90 1.19
C ARG A 142 -13.86 -6.42 2.62
N GLY A 143 -14.79 -5.85 3.36
CA GLY A 143 -14.99 -6.20 4.77
C GLY A 143 -14.17 -5.37 5.76
N LEU A 144 -13.26 -4.52 5.28
CA LEU A 144 -12.56 -3.51 6.09
C LEU A 144 -13.24 -2.15 5.95
N PRO A 145 -13.16 -1.29 6.98
CA PRO A 145 -13.42 0.13 6.80
C PRO A 145 -12.53 0.65 5.67
N ARG A 146 -13.12 1.27 4.65
CA ARG A 146 -12.36 1.72 3.48
C ARG A 146 -12.98 2.92 2.81
N THR A 147 -12.14 3.72 2.17
CA THR A 147 -12.57 4.85 1.36
C THR A 147 -11.76 4.93 0.06
N PHE A 148 -12.38 5.52 -0.96
CA PHE A 148 -11.74 5.76 -2.24
C PHE A 148 -11.41 7.23 -2.38
N VAL A 149 -10.18 7.53 -2.79
CA VAL A 149 -9.68 8.89 -3.00
C VAL A 149 -9.19 9.05 -4.42
N ALA A 150 -9.74 10.00 -5.13
CA ALA A 150 -9.19 10.43 -6.40
C ALA A 150 -7.96 11.33 -6.15
N TYR A 151 -6.85 10.98 -6.76
CA TYR A 151 -5.56 11.67 -6.57
C TYR A 151 -5.64 13.16 -6.95
N ASP A 152 -6.31 13.48 -8.04
CA ASP A 152 -6.54 14.85 -8.48
C ASP A 152 -7.36 15.68 -7.47
N ARG A 153 -8.33 15.05 -6.80
CA ARG A 153 -9.06 15.71 -5.71
C ARG A 153 -8.20 15.99 -4.49
N LEU A 154 -7.35 15.03 -4.11
CA LEU A 154 -6.43 15.22 -2.98
C LEU A 154 -5.50 16.42 -3.26
N LEU A 155 -5.03 16.58 -4.49
CA LEU A 155 -4.18 17.71 -4.86
C LEU A 155 -4.93 19.04 -4.93
N ALA A 156 -6.17 19.03 -5.40
CA ALA A 156 -6.97 20.24 -5.55
C ALA A 156 -7.55 20.73 -4.20
N GLU A 157 -7.98 19.82 -3.35
CA GLU A 157 -8.71 20.10 -2.11
C GLU A 157 -8.18 19.21 -0.96
N PRO A 158 -6.90 19.37 -0.55
CA PRO A 158 -6.28 18.45 0.41
C PRO A 158 -7.00 18.43 1.77
N ALA A 159 -7.33 19.58 2.34
CA ALA A 159 -8.00 19.67 3.64
C ALA A 159 -9.38 19.00 3.62
N ALA A 160 -10.23 19.35 2.64
CA ALA A 160 -11.57 18.74 2.51
C ALA A 160 -11.49 17.22 2.24
N THR A 161 -10.46 16.76 1.52
CA THR A 161 -10.23 15.34 1.27
C THR A 161 -9.81 14.62 2.55
N LEU A 162 -8.91 15.20 3.34
CA LEU A 162 -8.49 14.64 4.63
C LEU A 162 -9.65 14.60 5.63
N ASP A 163 -10.46 15.65 5.73
CA ASP A 163 -11.65 15.66 6.57
C ASP A 163 -12.63 14.53 6.22
N ARG A 164 -12.81 14.28 4.93
CA ARG A 164 -13.64 13.17 4.47
C ARG A 164 -13.02 11.83 4.84
N LEU A 165 -11.70 11.65 4.64
CA LEU A 165 -10.98 10.45 5.03
C LEU A 165 -11.14 10.14 6.51
N CYS A 166 -10.99 11.14 7.37
CA CYS A 166 -11.14 11.00 8.82
C CYS A 166 -12.54 10.51 9.18
N ARG A 167 -13.59 11.04 8.53
CA ARG A 167 -14.96 10.62 8.78
C ARG A 167 -15.26 9.22 8.25
N ASP A 168 -14.90 8.94 7.00
CA ASP A 168 -15.30 7.72 6.29
C ASP A 168 -14.55 6.48 6.76
N ALA A 169 -13.27 6.64 7.12
CA ALA A 169 -12.41 5.57 7.58
C ALA A 169 -12.26 5.52 9.11
N SER A 170 -13.01 6.35 9.84
CA SER A 170 -12.94 6.45 11.31
C SER A 170 -11.52 6.71 11.83
N PHE A 171 -10.72 7.46 11.08
CA PHE A 171 -9.37 7.82 11.51
C PHE A 171 -9.43 8.80 12.70
N PRO A 172 -8.62 8.58 13.74
CA PRO A 172 -8.56 9.44 14.91
C PRO A 172 -7.80 10.75 14.66
N LEU A 173 -7.52 11.10 13.41
CA LEU A 173 -6.88 12.37 13.06
C LEU A 173 -7.91 13.50 13.22
N GLN A 174 -7.70 14.34 14.22
CA GLN A 174 -8.28 15.67 14.19
C GLN A 174 -7.32 16.50 13.33
N PRO A 175 -7.79 17.10 12.22
CA PRO A 175 -6.97 18.11 11.57
C PRO A 175 -6.71 19.18 12.61
N ASP A 176 -5.43 19.43 12.92
CA ASP A 176 -5.08 20.56 13.78
C ASP A 176 -5.65 21.80 13.13
N ALA A 177 -6.65 22.39 13.80
CA ALA A 177 -7.09 23.72 13.49
C ALA A 177 -5.92 24.64 13.82
N GLU A 178 -5.32 25.23 12.81
CA GLU A 178 -4.29 26.26 12.88
C GLU A 178 -2.84 25.78 13.15
N GLN A 179 -2.07 25.61 12.08
CA GLN A 179 -0.73 26.23 11.99
C GLN A 179 -0.50 26.77 10.58
#